data_bf8be840b9649af8ff732daf724f522b
#
_entry.id   bf8be840b9649af8ff732daf724f522b
#
_cell.length_a   1.000
_cell.length_b   1.000
_cell.length_c   1.000
_cell.angle_alpha   90.00
_cell.angle_beta   90.00
_cell.angle_gamma   90.00
#
_symmetry.space_group_name_H-M   'P 1'
#
loop_
_entity.id
_entity.type
_entity.pdbx_description
1 polymer ?
#
loop_
_entity_poly.entity_id
_entity_poly.type
_entity_poly.pdbx_seq_one_letter_code
_entity_poly.pdbx_strand_id
1 'polypeptide(L)'
;MCIRDSGYIGKIIEKVTSSGFKIRALKLTQLSKYDAQRFYYVHRERSFFPDLVNFMSRSPIVAAVLEKKNAVSDFRNLIGSTNPLEADEGTIRNLYASSIGENAVHGSDSDKNAKIEASFHFSGREQF
;
A
#
# COMPACT_ATOMS: atom_id res chain seq x y z
N MET A 1 2.34 2.75 2.97
CA MET A 1 1.05 2.52 2.27
C MET A 1 1.16 2.91 0.81
N CYS A 2 0.65 2.09 -0.08
CA CYS A 2 0.44 2.46 -1.48
C CYS A 2 -0.99 2.06 -1.88
N ILE A 3 -1.70 2.99 -2.52
CA ILE A 3 -3.06 2.77 -3.03
C ILE A 3 -2.99 2.88 -4.55
N ARG A 4 -3.46 1.87 -5.26
CA ARG A 4 -3.60 1.99 -6.69
C ARG A 4 -4.82 2.84 -7.04
N ASP A 5 -4.68 3.67 -8.07
CA ASP A 5 -5.80 4.47 -8.58
C ASP A 5 -6.92 3.56 -9.12
N SER A 6 -8.02 3.53 -8.39
CA SER A 6 -9.22 2.71 -8.70
C SER A 6 -10.52 3.48 -8.45
N GLY A 7 -10.44 4.79 -8.28
CA GLY A 7 -11.58 5.64 -7.88
C GLY A 7 -11.89 5.63 -6.38
N TYR A 8 -11.18 4.83 -5.57
CA TYR A 8 -11.42 4.71 -4.13
C TYR A 8 -10.38 5.42 -3.26
N ILE A 9 -9.44 6.17 -3.85
CA ILE A 9 -8.36 6.85 -3.12
C ILE A 9 -8.91 7.67 -1.95
N GLY A 10 -9.89 8.53 -2.21
CA GLY A 10 -10.48 9.39 -1.18
C GLY A 10 -11.11 8.61 -0.04
N LYS A 11 -11.87 7.55 -0.34
CA LYS A 11 -12.51 6.69 0.68
C LYS A 11 -11.49 5.93 1.51
N ILE A 12 -10.41 5.45 0.89
CA ILE A 12 -9.33 4.75 1.60
C ILE A 12 -8.58 5.71 2.52
N ILE A 13 -8.23 6.92 2.05
CA ILE A 13 -7.56 7.94 2.86
C ILE A 13 -8.45 8.36 4.05
N GLU A 14 -9.73 8.59 3.84
CA GLU A 14 -10.69 8.89 4.91
C GLU A 14 -10.70 7.79 5.96
N LYS A 15 -10.79 6.53 5.56
CA LYS A 15 -10.78 5.39 6.46
C LYS A 15 -9.48 5.30 7.27
N VAL A 16 -8.35 5.57 6.65
CA VAL A 16 -7.03 5.60 7.29
C VAL A 16 -6.98 6.69 8.35
N THR A 17 -7.34 7.91 8.01
CA THR A 17 -7.29 9.05 8.95
C THR A 17 -8.32 8.91 10.07
N SER A 18 -9.52 8.43 9.78
CA SER A 18 -10.55 8.14 10.78
C SER A 18 -10.15 7.04 11.77
N SER A 19 -9.20 6.18 11.37
CA SER A 19 -8.63 5.14 12.24
C SER A 19 -7.44 5.62 13.09
N GLY A 20 -7.18 6.94 13.12
CA GLY A 20 -6.18 7.57 13.97
C GLY A 20 -4.77 7.61 13.39
N PHE A 21 -4.60 7.28 12.11
CA PHE A 21 -3.30 7.45 11.45
C PHE A 21 -3.06 8.91 11.07
N LYS A 22 -1.84 9.38 11.33
CA LYS A 22 -1.35 10.68 10.82
C LYS A 22 -0.62 10.46 9.50
N ILE A 23 -0.93 11.27 8.51
CA ILE A 23 -0.21 11.28 7.23
C ILE A 23 1.03 12.16 7.39
N ARG A 24 2.21 11.58 7.18
CA ARG A 24 3.51 12.26 7.26
C ARG A 24 4.09 12.60 5.89
N ALA A 25 3.69 11.86 4.86
CA ALA A 25 4.00 12.13 3.46
C ALA A 25 2.90 11.53 2.59
N LEU A 26 2.58 12.20 1.48
CA LEU A 26 1.55 11.76 0.54
C LEU A 26 1.87 12.27 -0.85
N LYS A 27 1.88 11.40 -1.85
CA LYS A 27 1.98 11.82 -3.24
C LYS A 27 1.31 10.86 -4.22
N LEU A 28 0.81 11.41 -5.32
CA LEU A 28 0.44 10.65 -6.51
C LEU A 28 1.69 10.46 -7.36
N THR A 29 2.00 9.24 -7.74
CA THR A 29 3.16 8.91 -8.56
C THR A 29 2.87 7.72 -9.45
N GLN A 30 3.70 7.49 -10.45
CA GLN A 30 3.62 6.28 -11.28
C GLN A 30 4.97 5.58 -11.28
N LEU A 31 4.96 4.29 -10.95
CA LEU A 31 6.15 3.47 -11.02
C LEU A 31 6.39 3.03 -12.46
N SER A 32 7.65 3.09 -12.91
CA SER A 32 8.06 2.32 -14.07
C SER A 32 8.04 0.81 -13.73
N LYS A 33 8.09 -0.06 -14.74
CA LYS A 33 8.25 -1.51 -14.48
C LYS A 33 9.52 -1.79 -13.67
N TYR A 34 10.59 -1.08 -13.97
CA TYR A 34 11.86 -1.20 -13.26
C TYR A 34 11.71 -0.81 -11.76
N ASP A 35 11.04 0.31 -11.48
CA ASP A 35 10.79 0.73 -10.11
C ASP A 35 9.92 -0.26 -9.34
N ALA A 36 8.87 -0.77 -9.98
CA ALA A 36 8.01 -1.79 -9.38
C ALA A 36 8.78 -3.11 -9.11
N GLN A 37 9.65 -3.53 -10.02
CA GLN A 37 10.54 -4.68 -9.80
C GLN A 37 11.47 -4.47 -8.60
N ARG A 38 12.03 -3.28 -8.45
CA ARG A 38 12.90 -2.95 -7.31
C ARG A 38 12.13 -2.92 -6.00
N PHE A 39 10.97 -2.29 -6.00
CA PHE A 39 10.13 -2.18 -4.80
C PHE A 39 9.68 -3.54 -4.28
N TYR A 40 9.28 -4.44 -5.18
CA TYR A 40 8.82 -5.78 -4.85
C TYR A 40 9.91 -6.85 -4.96
N TYR A 41 11.17 -6.49 -5.00
CA TYR A 41 12.30 -7.40 -5.24
C TYR A 41 12.36 -8.59 -4.26
N VAL A 42 11.90 -8.41 -3.02
CA VAL A 42 11.80 -9.50 -2.03
C VAL A 42 10.88 -10.65 -2.48
N HIS A 43 9.97 -10.38 -3.41
CA HIS A 43 9.02 -11.35 -3.96
C HIS A 43 9.41 -11.89 -5.34
N ARG A 44 10.63 -11.61 -5.84
CA ARG A 44 11.06 -11.94 -7.21
C ARG A 44 10.93 -13.42 -7.56
N GLU A 45 11.05 -14.32 -6.58
CA GLU A 45 10.93 -15.78 -6.76
C GLU A 45 9.48 -16.29 -6.66
N ARG A 46 8.54 -15.41 -6.39
CA ARG A 46 7.12 -15.78 -6.31
C ARG A 46 6.46 -15.77 -7.67
N SER A 47 5.59 -16.75 -7.91
CA SER A 47 4.86 -16.88 -9.18
C SER A 47 3.99 -15.65 -9.52
N PHE A 48 3.52 -14.92 -8.51
CA PHE A 48 2.71 -13.70 -8.69
C PHE A 48 3.54 -12.44 -9.01
N PHE A 49 4.87 -12.51 -8.95
CA PHE A 49 5.74 -11.33 -9.11
C PHE A 49 5.54 -10.58 -10.43
N PRO A 50 5.51 -11.24 -11.61
CA PRO A 50 5.29 -10.54 -12.87
C PRO A 50 3.95 -9.80 -12.92
N ASP A 51 2.89 -10.42 -12.42
CA ASP A 51 1.54 -9.83 -12.39
C ASP A 51 1.48 -8.65 -11.43
N LEU A 52 2.11 -8.75 -10.26
CA LEU A 52 2.22 -7.66 -9.30
C LEU A 52 2.96 -6.46 -9.88
N VAL A 53 4.09 -6.68 -10.56
CA VAL A 53 4.87 -5.62 -11.22
C VAL A 53 4.03 -4.94 -12.31
N ASN A 54 3.35 -5.70 -13.14
CA ASN A 54 2.48 -5.14 -14.18
C ASN A 54 1.32 -4.36 -13.58
N PHE A 55 0.69 -4.87 -12.55
CA PHE A 55 -0.42 -4.22 -11.85
C PHE A 55 0.00 -2.88 -11.25
N MET A 56 1.13 -2.83 -10.55
CA MET A 56 1.60 -1.63 -9.83
C MET A 56 2.21 -0.57 -10.76
N SER A 57 2.65 -0.94 -11.96
CA SER A 57 3.27 -0.02 -12.92
C SER A 57 2.33 0.48 -14.03
N ARG A 58 1.15 -0.11 -14.20
CA ARG A 58 0.25 0.22 -15.33
C ARG A 58 -0.54 1.51 -15.15
N SER A 59 -0.63 2.04 -13.94
CA SER A 59 -1.37 3.29 -13.65
C SER A 59 -0.78 4.00 -12.43
N PRO A 60 -1.10 5.29 -12.21
CA PRO A 60 -0.69 6.01 -11.02
C PRO A 60 -1.10 5.32 -9.74
N ILE A 61 -0.29 5.52 -8.71
CA ILE A 61 -0.53 5.08 -7.34
C ILE A 61 -0.43 6.26 -6.38
N VAL A 62 -1.14 6.19 -5.27
CA VAL A 62 -0.90 7.08 -4.13
C VAL A 62 0.03 6.37 -3.15
N ALA A 63 1.21 6.94 -2.92
CA ALA A 63 2.11 6.49 -1.87
C ALA A 63 1.97 7.40 -0.64
N ALA A 64 2.03 6.83 0.56
CA ALA A 64 1.98 7.58 1.81
C ALA A 64 2.85 6.97 2.90
N VAL A 65 3.38 7.84 3.75
CA VAL A 65 3.98 7.46 5.04
C VAL A 65 2.97 7.79 6.14
N LEU A 66 2.63 6.79 6.90
CA LEU A 66 1.65 6.86 7.99
C LEU A 66 2.34 6.69 9.34
N GLU A 67 1.88 7.43 10.33
CA GLU A 67 2.36 7.36 11.70
C GLU A 67 1.22 7.05 12.66
N LYS A 68 1.45 6.07 13.53
CA LYS A 68 0.59 5.71 14.66
C LYS A 68 1.38 4.83 15.61
N LYS A 69 1.00 4.79 16.89
CA LYS A 69 1.52 3.74 17.80
C LYS A 69 1.10 2.37 17.26
N ASN A 70 2.03 1.42 17.14
CA ASN A 70 1.82 0.11 16.52
C ASN A 70 1.31 0.20 15.07
N ALA A 71 1.82 1.15 14.30
CA ALA A 71 1.33 1.48 12.97
C ALA A 71 1.27 0.28 12.02
N VAL A 72 2.29 -0.57 11.97
CA VAL A 72 2.34 -1.70 11.05
C VAL A 72 1.23 -2.70 11.35
N SER A 73 1.10 -3.15 12.60
CA SER A 73 0.07 -4.13 12.98
C SER A 73 -1.34 -3.55 12.84
N ASP A 74 -1.55 -2.31 13.28
CA ASP A 74 -2.87 -1.66 13.17
C ASP A 74 -3.27 -1.42 11.72
N PHE A 75 -2.32 -1.06 10.86
CA PHE A 75 -2.59 -0.87 9.44
C PHE A 75 -2.91 -2.19 8.74
N ARG A 76 -2.19 -3.26 9.06
CA ARG A 76 -2.50 -4.59 8.53
C ARG A 76 -3.89 -5.08 8.93
N ASN A 77 -4.32 -4.79 10.15
CA ASN A 77 -5.69 -5.08 10.59
C ASN A 77 -6.73 -4.23 9.84
N LEU A 78 -6.41 -2.96 9.59
CA LEU A 78 -7.29 -2.04 8.86
C LEU A 78 -7.49 -2.46 7.39
N ILE A 79 -6.42 -2.92 6.73
CA ILE A 79 -6.50 -3.33 5.32
C ILE A 79 -7.10 -4.72 5.14
N GLY A 80 -6.93 -5.61 6.10
CA GLY A 80 -7.47 -6.97 6.06
C GLY A 80 -6.61 -7.98 5.33
N SER A 81 -7.11 -9.21 5.20
CA SER A 81 -6.44 -10.31 4.48
C SER A 81 -6.12 -9.94 3.02
N THR A 82 -5.02 -10.47 2.51
CA THR A 82 -4.62 -10.32 1.09
C THR A 82 -5.70 -10.81 0.13
N ASN A 83 -6.40 -11.89 0.50
CA ASN A 83 -7.59 -12.33 -0.23
C ASN A 83 -8.82 -11.54 0.26
N PRO A 84 -9.45 -10.71 -0.59
CA PRO A 84 -10.60 -9.91 -0.17
C PRO A 84 -11.81 -10.75 0.26
N LEU A 85 -11.95 -11.98 -0.22
CA LEU A 85 -13.01 -12.90 0.19
C LEU A 85 -12.83 -13.42 1.62
N GLU A 86 -11.60 -13.44 2.11
CA GLU A 86 -11.23 -13.85 3.47
C GLU A 86 -11.03 -12.65 4.41
N ALA A 87 -11.06 -11.44 3.87
CA ALA A 87 -10.89 -10.22 4.66
C ALA A 87 -12.14 -9.95 5.49
N ASP A 88 -11.94 -9.59 6.75
CA ASP A 88 -13.04 -9.25 7.66
C ASP A 88 -13.88 -8.11 7.11
N GLU A 89 -15.18 -8.14 7.39
CA GLU A 89 -16.12 -7.10 6.98
C GLU A 89 -15.66 -5.72 7.45
N GLY A 90 -15.73 -4.75 6.54
CA GLY A 90 -15.36 -3.37 6.82
C GLY A 90 -13.88 -3.06 6.65
N THR A 91 -13.01 -4.05 6.42
CA THR A 91 -11.60 -3.79 6.06
C THR A 91 -11.49 -3.20 4.65
N ILE A 92 -10.38 -2.51 4.37
CA ILE A 92 -10.18 -1.85 3.06
C ILE A 92 -10.23 -2.86 1.92
N ARG A 93 -9.59 -4.01 2.06
CA ARG A 93 -9.61 -5.04 1.02
C ARG A 93 -10.97 -5.71 0.86
N ASN A 94 -11.70 -5.91 1.94
CA ASN A 94 -13.08 -6.39 1.85
C ASN A 94 -13.96 -5.43 1.07
N LEU A 95 -13.85 -4.12 1.31
CA LEU A 95 -14.70 -3.09 0.69
C LEU A 95 -14.30 -2.75 -0.75
N TYR A 96 -12.99 -2.72 -1.07
CA TYR A 96 -12.49 -2.07 -2.28
C TYR A 96 -11.60 -2.95 -3.16
N ALA A 97 -11.17 -4.12 -2.71
CA ALA A 97 -10.33 -5.01 -3.51
C ALA A 97 -11.18 -5.90 -4.42
N SER A 98 -10.68 -6.15 -5.65
CA SER A 98 -11.37 -7.00 -6.64
C SER A 98 -10.91 -8.45 -6.54
N SER A 99 -9.63 -8.68 -6.22
CA SER A 99 -9.01 -10.00 -6.17
C SER A 99 -7.72 -9.97 -5.35
N ILE A 100 -7.09 -11.12 -5.15
CA ILE A 100 -5.78 -11.23 -4.50
C ILE A 100 -4.71 -10.41 -5.26
N GLY A 101 -4.71 -10.46 -6.58
CA GLY A 101 -3.77 -9.71 -7.42
C GLY A 101 -4.10 -8.23 -7.53
N GLU A 102 -5.38 -7.87 -7.39
CA GLU A 102 -5.89 -6.49 -7.41
C GLU A 102 -6.51 -6.13 -6.05
N ASN A 103 -5.67 -6.15 -5.01
CA ASN A 103 -6.11 -6.05 -3.62
C ASN A 103 -6.18 -4.62 -3.05
N ALA A 104 -6.24 -3.62 -3.90
CA ALA A 104 -6.47 -2.19 -3.65
C ALA A 104 -5.32 -1.46 -2.95
N VAL A 105 -4.70 -2.05 -1.95
CA VAL A 105 -3.75 -1.35 -1.07
C VAL A 105 -2.59 -2.28 -0.68
N HIS A 106 -1.40 -1.68 -0.56
CA HIS A 106 -0.21 -2.32 0.02
C HIS A 106 0.11 -1.70 1.38
N GLY A 107 0.48 -2.53 2.34
CA GLY A 107 1.02 -2.13 3.64
C GLY A 107 2.32 -2.84 3.94
N SER A 108 3.28 -2.13 4.52
CA SER A 108 4.54 -2.72 4.97
C SER A 108 4.31 -3.80 6.02
N ASP A 109 5.12 -4.84 6.01
CA ASP A 109 4.98 -6.01 6.89
C ASP A 109 5.78 -5.91 8.21
N SER A 110 6.67 -4.93 8.30
CA SER A 110 7.49 -4.67 9.48
C SER A 110 7.94 -3.22 9.54
N ASP A 111 8.35 -2.75 10.72
CA ASP A 111 8.91 -1.41 10.90
C ASP A 111 10.18 -1.20 10.07
N LYS A 112 11.02 -2.24 9.96
CA LYS A 112 12.21 -2.21 9.12
C LYS A 112 11.86 -2.00 7.65
N ASN A 113 10.93 -2.78 7.13
CA ASN A 113 10.48 -2.66 5.74
C ASN A 113 9.72 -1.36 5.50
N ALA A 114 8.96 -0.88 6.49
CA ALA A 114 8.29 0.43 6.40
C ALA A 114 9.28 1.58 6.16
N LYS A 115 10.42 1.57 6.84
CA LYS A 115 11.49 2.57 6.62
C LYS A 115 12.11 2.48 5.23
N ILE A 116 12.39 1.27 4.75
CA ILE A 116 12.94 1.02 3.42
C ILE A 116 11.96 1.50 2.35
N GLU A 117 10.70 1.11 2.46
CA GLU A 117 9.63 1.48 1.53
C GLU A 117 9.33 2.98 1.54
N ALA A 118 9.34 3.62 2.72
CA ALA A 118 9.22 5.07 2.83
C ALA A 118 10.36 5.79 2.09
N SER A 119 11.60 5.35 2.28
CA SER A 119 12.78 5.93 1.62
C SER A 119 12.81 5.66 0.11
N PHE A 120 12.14 4.62 -0.36
CA PHE A 120 11.98 4.37 -1.80
C PHE A 120 11.10 5.43 -2.46
N HIS A 121 10.00 5.81 -1.82
CA HIS A 121 9.04 6.76 -2.38
C HIS A 121 9.34 8.22 -2.04
N PHE A 122 9.94 8.50 -0.89
CA PHE A 122 10.08 9.84 -0.35
C PHE A 122 11.51 10.12 0.11
N SER A 123 12.01 11.31 -0.23
CA SER A 123 13.21 11.85 0.42
C SER A 123 12.91 12.25 1.86
N GLY A 124 13.95 12.49 2.67
CA GLY A 124 13.78 12.99 4.05
C GLY A 124 13.02 14.32 4.12
N ARG A 125 13.16 15.18 3.11
CA ARG A 125 12.47 16.48 3.02
C ARG A 125 10.97 16.35 2.78
N GLU A 126 10.51 15.24 2.23
CA GLU A 126 9.10 14.99 1.89
C GLU A 126 8.33 14.31 3.04
N GLN A 127 9.01 14.00 4.14
CA GLN A 127 8.43 13.36 5.31
C GLN A 127 8.34 14.38 6.47
N PHE A 128 7.14 14.71 6.88
CA PHE A 128 6.86 15.76 7.87
C PHE A 128 6.54 15.24 9.27
#